data_a21ba9e07c9f60072777b205174ac550
#
_entry.id   a21ba9e07c9f60072777b205174ac550
#
_cell.length_a   1.000
_cell.length_b   1.000
_cell.length_c   1.000
_cell.angle_alpha   90.00
_cell.angle_beta   90.00
_cell.angle_gamma   90.00
#
_symmetry.space_group_name_H-M   'P 1'
#
loop_
_entity.id
_entity.type
_entity.pdbx_description
1 polymer ?
#
loop_
_entity_poly.entity_id
_entity_poly.type
_entity_poly.pdbx_seq_one_letter_code
_entity_poly.pdbx_strand_id
1 'polypeptide(L)'
;MFNIYETKNHRLFPIIPIALLLISLLFIPKIHLDSTLTGGTNIQISTNASMSVDVATRAIDALIPGSTVQKFGSSFSITIPPNQSITSALGYEQEVNAYYANYSASALAAARYSTILSNASEANNQTAILGARSSQSNETKNLGLMSSSLNKEVSALTPIIGVPVTYNSTSGVEMADMAASIYGNATSIYKSRVISKLKSIIPFTTYSYNEEAAQVGQFFLGQLRTIIIIAFVLVGITVFIIFRSPIPSIAVVFGAANDIIIALGAMGAFGIPLGVASIGGLLMLLGYSIDTDVLSAVRILKRTDETPQARAMSTFKTGATMTVAAVISFLTLFIVAYIVFIPTYIEIAGVALFGLIADIATTWLGNTVFILWYKQRKDRRR
;
A
#
# COMPACT_ATOMS: atom_id res chain seq x y z
N MET A 1 1.98 -44.71 13.40
CA MET A 1 1.47 -43.37 13.35
C MET A 1 0.71 -43.19 12.04
N PHE A 2 -0.51 -42.67 12.08
CA PHE A 2 -1.35 -42.53 10.88
C PHE A 2 -0.70 -41.56 9.88
N ASN A 3 -0.55 -42.03 8.62
CA ASN A 3 0.02 -41.21 7.54
C ASN A 3 -1.08 -40.80 6.57
N ILE A 4 -1.43 -39.53 6.54
CA ILE A 4 -2.52 -39.00 5.69
C ILE A 4 -2.27 -39.22 4.19
N TYR A 5 -1.00 -39.28 3.76
CA TYR A 5 -0.61 -39.44 2.37
C TYR A 5 -0.60 -40.92 1.88
N GLU A 6 -0.82 -41.87 2.79
CA GLU A 6 -0.99 -43.29 2.45
C GLU A 6 -2.44 -43.70 2.29
N THR A 7 -3.39 -42.82 2.63
CA THR A 7 -4.82 -43.09 2.46
C THR A 7 -5.21 -43.19 0.97
N LYS A 8 -6.15 -44.06 0.62
CA LYS A 8 -6.64 -44.18 -0.77
C LYS A 8 -7.15 -42.85 -1.34
N ASN A 9 -7.64 -41.95 -0.49
CA ASN A 9 -8.33 -40.71 -0.87
C ASN A 9 -7.42 -39.49 -0.83
N HIS A 10 -6.11 -39.62 -0.57
CA HIS A 10 -5.21 -38.46 -0.53
C HIS A 10 -5.23 -37.60 -1.81
N ARG A 11 -5.59 -38.21 -2.95
CA ARG A 11 -5.71 -37.49 -4.25
C ARG A 11 -6.88 -36.50 -4.30
N LEU A 12 -7.83 -36.59 -3.37
CA LEU A 12 -8.95 -35.62 -3.27
C LEU A 12 -8.63 -34.41 -2.38
N PHE A 13 -7.54 -34.44 -1.64
CA PHE A 13 -7.16 -33.33 -0.75
C PHE A 13 -7.01 -31.97 -1.45
N PRO A 14 -6.50 -31.88 -2.70
CA PRO A 14 -6.42 -30.59 -3.41
C PRO A 14 -7.77 -29.89 -3.65
N ILE A 15 -8.89 -30.62 -3.48
CA ILE A 15 -10.24 -30.00 -3.57
C ILE A 15 -10.42 -28.93 -2.49
N ILE A 16 -9.83 -29.12 -1.29
CA ILE A 16 -9.96 -28.18 -0.16
C ILE A 16 -9.34 -26.81 -0.49
N PRO A 17 -8.04 -26.70 -0.86
CA PRO A 17 -7.48 -25.40 -1.22
C PRO A 17 -8.13 -24.80 -2.47
N ILE A 18 -8.58 -25.60 -3.44
CA ILE A 18 -9.31 -25.10 -4.61
C ILE A 18 -10.66 -24.50 -4.18
N ALA A 19 -11.39 -25.16 -3.29
CA ALA A 19 -12.64 -24.61 -2.76
C ALA A 19 -12.42 -23.33 -1.98
N LEU A 20 -11.37 -23.25 -1.14
CA LEU A 20 -10.98 -22.04 -0.42
C LEU A 20 -10.64 -20.90 -1.39
N LEU A 21 -9.88 -21.20 -2.45
CA LEU A 21 -9.57 -20.23 -3.51
C LEU A 21 -10.84 -19.66 -4.16
N LEU A 22 -11.75 -20.54 -4.58
CA LEU A 22 -13.00 -20.13 -5.23
C LEU A 22 -13.89 -19.29 -4.29
N ILE A 23 -13.98 -19.68 -3.03
CA ILE A 23 -14.70 -18.89 -2.02
C ILE A 23 -14.05 -17.53 -1.84
N SER A 24 -12.72 -17.47 -1.74
CA SER A 24 -11.97 -16.23 -1.53
C SER A 24 -12.16 -15.24 -2.68
N LEU A 25 -12.23 -15.72 -3.93
CA LEU A 25 -12.50 -14.87 -5.09
C LEU A 25 -13.84 -14.12 -5.00
N LEU A 26 -14.84 -14.66 -4.31
CA LEU A 26 -16.14 -13.99 -4.11
C LEU A 26 -16.04 -12.78 -3.15
N PHE A 27 -15.01 -12.75 -2.30
CA PHE A 27 -14.81 -11.69 -1.31
C PHE A 27 -13.78 -10.64 -1.74
N ILE A 28 -12.95 -10.89 -2.76
CA ILE A 28 -12.00 -9.90 -3.27
C ILE A 28 -12.68 -8.56 -3.65
N PRO A 29 -13.85 -8.54 -4.33
CA PRO A 29 -14.52 -7.28 -4.64
C PRO A 29 -15.01 -6.49 -3.41
N LYS A 30 -15.04 -7.11 -2.23
CA LYS A 30 -15.43 -6.48 -0.98
C LYS A 30 -14.26 -5.87 -0.21
N ILE A 31 -13.04 -5.97 -0.74
CA ILE A 31 -11.86 -5.36 -0.12
C ILE A 31 -12.01 -3.84 -0.15
N HIS A 32 -11.91 -3.22 1.02
CA HIS A 32 -11.83 -1.78 1.13
C HIS A 32 -10.35 -1.37 1.06
N LEU A 33 -10.05 -0.39 0.21
CA LEU A 33 -8.71 0.20 0.18
C LEU A 33 -8.60 1.23 1.31
N ASP A 34 -7.46 1.22 2.00
CA ASP A 34 -7.16 2.23 3.01
C ASP A 34 -6.79 3.58 2.37
N SER A 35 -6.84 4.66 3.16
CA SER A 35 -6.45 6.01 2.75
C SER A 35 -5.01 6.07 2.23
N THR A 36 -4.12 5.22 2.70
CA THR A 36 -2.74 5.12 2.20
C THR A 36 -2.64 4.75 0.72
N LEU A 37 -3.65 4.06 0.16
CA LEU A 37 -3.72 3.69 -1.26
C LEU A 37 -4.67 4.57 -2.08
N THR A 38 -5.77 5.03 -1.47
CA THR A 38 -6.77 5.85 -2.16
C THR A 38 -6.51 7.34 -2.05
N GLY A 39 -5.68 7.73 -1.10
CA GLY A 39 -5.64 9.09 -0.59
C GLY A 39 -6.82 9.40 0.32
N GLY A 40 -6.81 10.57 0.92
CA GLY A 40 -7.88 11.03 1.81
C GLY A 40 -7.40 11.15 3.24
N THR A 41 -8.35 11.10 4.16
CA THR A 41 -8.06 11.32 5.58
C THR A 41 -8.52 10.12 6.39
N ASN A 42 -7.64 9.57 7.21
CA ASN A 42 -7.98 8.59 8.23
C ASN A 42 -8.03 9.27 9.59
N ILE A 43 -9.19 9.22 10.23
CA ILE A 43 -9.42 9.79 11.56
C ILE A 43 -9.75 8.67 12.52
N GLN A 44 -8.90 8.50 13.52
CA GLN A 44 -9.13 7.55 14.59
C GLN A 44 -9.66 8.29 15.80
N ILE A 45 -10.79 7.86 16.31
CA ILE A 45 -11.41 8.45 17.51
C ILE A 45 -11.62 7.39 18.57
N SER A 46 -11.27 7.70 19.81
CA SER A 46 -11.60 6.87 20.97
C SER A 46 -12.82 7.46 21.66
N THR A 47 -13.83 6.64 21.92
CA THR A 47 -15.08 7.06 22.53
C THR A 47 -15.67 5.97 23.40
N ASN A 48 -16.34 6.38 24.48
CA ASN A 48 -17.12 5.49 25.33
C ASN A 48 -18.58 5.36 24.85
N ALA A 49 -18.95 5.98 23.72
CA ALA A 49 -20.29 5.90 23.19
C ALA A 49 -20.58 4.49 22.63
N SER A 50 -21.67 3.89 23.10
CA SER A 50 -22.18 2.62 22.57
C SER A 50 -22.97 2.87 21.27
N MET A 51 -22.25 3.10 20.17
CA MET A 51 -22.84 3.27 18.83
C MET A 51 -22.48 2.08 17.95
N SER A 52 -23.46 1.59 17.17
CA SER A 52 -23.19 0.55 16.16
C SER A 52 -22.50 1.16 14.94
N VAL A 53 -21.71 0.34 14.24
CA VAL A 53 -20.99 0.77 13.02
C VAL A 53 -21.97 1.29 11.97
N ASP A 54 -23.09 0.60 11.77
CA ASP A 54 -24.08 0.96 10.74
C ASP A 54 -24.73 2.33 10.99
N VAL A 55 -24.97 2.66 12.27
CA VAL A 55 -25.54 3.97 12.65
C VAL A 55 -24.48 5.06 12.46
N ALA A 56 -23.25 4.80 12.90
CA ALA A 56 -22.13 5.73 12.72
C ALA A 56 -21.85 5.97 11.22
N THR A 57 -21.79 4.92 10.42
CA THR A 57 -21.53 5.01 8.96
C THR A 57 -22.60 5.86 8.28
N ARG A 58 -23.89 5.58 8.51
CA ARG A 58 -24.99 6.36 7.90
C ARG A 58 -24.97 7.83 8.32
N ALA A 59 -24.72 8.09 9.60
CA ALA A 59 -24.69 9.45 10.12
C ALA A 59 -23.49 10.25 9.58
N ILE A 60 -22.32 9.62 9.46
CA ILE A 60 -21.12 10.26 8.94
C ILE A 60 -21.21 10.44 7.43
N ASP A 61 -21.65 9.42 6.69
CA ASP A 61 -21.82 9.49 5.24
C ASP A 61 -22.83 10.57 4.81
N ALA A 62 -23.88 10.79 5.61
CA ALA A 62 -24.84 11.87 5.38
C ALA A 62 -24.21 13.26 5.49
N LEU A 63 -23.16 13.46 6.31
CA LEU A 63 -22.48 14.73 6.48
C LEU A 63 -21.20 14.87 5.63
N ILE A 64 -20.55 13.75 5.34
CA ILE A 64 -19.33 13.64 4.56
C ILE A 64 -19.49 12.43 3.62
N PRO A 65 -20.08 12.63 2.44
CA PRO A 65 -20.37 11.54 1.51
C PRO A 65 -19.14 10.74 1.08
N GLY A 66 -19.29 9.42 1.00
CA GLY A 66 -18.22 8.49 0.64
C GLY A 66 -17.32 8.08 1.79
N SER A 67 -17.64 8.50 3.03
CA SER A 67 -16.88 8.09 4.21
C SER A 67 -17.19 6.65 4.59
N THR A 68 -16.16 5.93 5.03
CA THR A 68 -16.30 4.58 5.60
C THR A 68 -15.93 4.57 7.08
N VAL A 69 -16.61 3.72 7.85
CA VAL A 69 -16.41 3.63 9.30
C VAL A 69 -16.15 2.20 9.69
N GLN A 70 -15.10 1.99 10.44
CA GLN A 70 -14.76 0.70 11.05
C GLN A 70 -14.68 0.86 12.56
N LYS A 71 -15.09 -0.15 13.31
CA LYS A 71 -15.05 -0.14 14.77
C LYS A 71 -14.10 -1.22 15.28
N PHE A 72 -13.22 -0.82 16.17
CA PHE A 72 -12.26 -1.70 16.83
C PHE A 72 -12.36 -1.46 18.35
N GLY A 73 -13.02 -2.38 19.05
CA GLY A 73 -13.28 -2.20 20.49
C GLY A 73 -14.07 -0.92 20.79
N SER A 74 -13.45 0.01 21.52
CA SER A 74 -14.01 1.33 21.86
C SER A 74 -13.63 2.43 20.86
N SER A 75 -12.87 2.12 19.81
CA SER A 75 -12.38 3.11 18.85
C SER A 75 -13.07 2.96 17.50
N PHE A 76 -13.24 4.10 16.81
CA PHE A 76 -13.68 4.14 15.43
C PHE A 76 -12.54 4.64 14.54
N SER A 77 -12.33 3.96 13.40
CA SER A 77 -11.52 4.44 12.28
C SER A 77 -12.47 4.93 11.20
N ILE A 78 -12.33 6.19 10.85
CA ILE A 78 -13.17 6.88 9.86
C ILE A 78 -12.27 7.26 8.71
N THR A 79 -12.51 6.67 7.55
CA THR A 79 -11.81 7.03 6.32
C THR A 79 -12.69 7.96 5.50
N ILE A 80 -12.18 9.15 5.24
CA ILE A 80 -12.85 10.19 4.46
C ILE A 80 -12.15 10.28 3.10
N PRO A 81 -12.91 10.28 1.99
CA PRO A 81 -12.32 10.40 0.67
C PRO A 81 -11.58 11.74 0.50
N PRO A 82 -10.58 11.81 -0.41
CA PRO A 82 -9.82 13.03 -0.62
C PRO A 82 -10.73 14.16 -1.07
N ASN A 83 -10.55 15.33 -0.47
CA ASN A 83 -11.25 16.53 -0.91
C ASN A 83 -10.64 17.05 -2.22
N GLN A 84 -11.44 17.12 -3.28
CA GLN A 84 -10.96 17.49 -4.61
C GLN A 84 -10.32 18.89 -4.64
N SER A 85 -10.86 19.85 -3.89
CA SER A 85 -10.30 21.21 -3.80
C SER A 85 -8.91 21.21 -3.18
N ILE A 86 -8.71 20.45 -2.09
CA ILE A 86 -7.40 20.32 -1.42
C ILE A 86 -6.42 19.56 -2.32
N THR A 87 -6.86 18.48 -2.94
CA THR A 87 -6.00 17.67 -3.83
C THR A 87 -5.55 18.48 -5.05
N SER A 88 -6.45 19.26 -5.66
CA SER A 88 -6.10 20.13 -6.78
C SER A 88 -5.16 21.25 -6.36
N ALA A 89 -5.41 21.87 -5.19
CA ALA A 89 -4.57 22.93 -4.65
C ALA A 89 -3.15 22.45 -4.35
N LEU A 90 -3.00 21.25 -3.78
CA LEU A 90 -1.69 20.63 -3.56
C LEU A 90 -0.90 20.48 -4.87
N GLY A 91 -1.57 20.09 -5.95
CA GLY A 91 -0.94 20.03 -7.28
C GLY A 91 -0.44 21.39 -7.74
N TYR A 92 -1.23 22.44 -7.55
CA TYR A 92 -0.83 23.81 -7.91
C TYR A 92 0.27 24.36 -7.02
N GLU A 93 0.26 24.09 -5.72
CA GLU A 93 1.37 24.44 -4.80
C GLU A 93 2.68 23.78 -5.25
N GLN A 94 2.63 22.50 -5.63
CA GLN A 94 3.80 21.78 -6.15
C GLN A 94 4.31 22.40 -7.46
N GLU A 95 3.41 22.85 -8.35
CA GLU A 95 3.79 23.59 -9.56
C GLU A 95 4.47 24.91 -9.21
N VAL A 96 3.93 25.69 -8.26
CA VAL A 96 4.54 26.93 -7.77
C VAL A 96 5.96 26.67 -7.28
N ASN A 97 6.16 25.64 -6.46
CA ASN A 97 7.46 25.26 -5.91
C ASN A 97 8.44 24.81 -7.01
N ALA A 98 7.98 24.07 -8.01
CA ALA A 98 8.79 23.66 -9.16
C ALA A 98 9.23 24.87 -10.02
N TYR A 99 8.32 25.80 -10.28
CA TYR A 99 8.64 27.05 -11.00
C TYR A 99 9.55 27.96 -10.17
N TYR A 100 9.38 27.98 -8.84
CA TYR A 100 10.27 28.71 -7.95
C TYR A 100 11.70 28.17 -7.97
N ALA A 101 11.90 26.88 -8.02
CA ALA A 101 13.23 26.28 -8.17
C ALA A 101 13.90 26.72 -9.48
N ASN A 102 13.17 26.74 -10.59
CA ASN A 102 13.65 27.21 -11.89
C ASN A 102 13.90 28.73 -11.89
N TYR A 103 13.04 29.50 -11.25
CA TYR A 103 13.22 30.95 -11.03
C TYR A 103 14.52 31.24 -10.28
N SER A 104 14.73 30.57 -9.14
CA SER A 104 15.91 30.76 -8.29
C SER A 104 17.21 30.41 -9.04
N ALA A 105 17.20 29.34 -9.82
CA ALA A 105 18.33 28.94 -10.67
C ALA A 105 18.62 30.01 -11.75
N SER A 106 17.57 30.55 -12.37
CA SER A 106 17.70 31.59 -13.40
C SER A 106 18.21 32.91 -12.80
N ALA A 107 17.70 33.34 -11.63
CA ALA A 107 18.14 34.50 -10.90
C ALA A 107 19.63 34.39 -10.50
N LEU A 108 20.05 33.24 -10.00
CA LEU A 108 21.46 33.00 -9.68
C LEU A 108 22.36 33.05 -10.93
N ALA A 109 21.92 32.51 -12.05
CA ALA A 109 22.62 32.57 -13.32
C ALA A 109 22.72 34.02 -13.82
N ALA A 110 21.66 34.83 -13.74
CA ALA A 110 21.65 36.23 -14.09
C ALA A 110 22.63 37.02 -13.25
N ALA A 111 22.68 36.78 -11.92
CA ALA A 111 23.65 37.42 -11.01
C ALA A 111 25.12 37.06 -11.37
N ARG A 112 25.41 35.81 -11.72
CA ARG A 112 26.75 35.40 -12.20
C ARG A 112 27.14 36.10 -13.49
N TYR A 113 26.23 36.16 -14.46
CA TYR A 113 26.51 36.86 -15.71
C TYR A 113 26.71 38.39 -15.51
N SER A 114 25.95 39.01 -14.61
CA SER A 114 26.14 40.44 -14.28
C SER A 114 27.51 40.68 -13.65
N THR A 115 28.00 39.77 -12.80
CA THR A 115 29.35 39.86 -12.20
C THR A 115 30.44 39.70 -13.28
N ILE A 116 30.25 38.76 -14.24
CA ILE A 116 31.16 38.60 -15.37
C ILE A 116 31.21 39.88 -16.21
N LEU A 117 30.04 40.46 -16.51
CA LEU A 117 29.95 41.72 -17.28
C LEU A 117 30.58 42.89 -16.57
N SER A 118 30.49 42.99 -15.22
CA SER A 118 31.12 44.08 -14.45
C SER A 118 32.65 43.97 -14.37
N ASN A 119 33.18 42.74 -14.47
CA ASN A 119 34.62 42.47 -14.37
C ASN A 119 35.32 42.40 -15.73
N ALA A 120 34.60 42.43 -16.85
CA ALA A 120 35.16 42.32 -18.18
C ALA A 120 35.37 43.71 -18.81
N SER A 121 36.61 44.05 -19.17
CA SER A 121 36.91 45.21 -20.03
C SER A 121 36.39 44.97 -21.46
N GLU A 122 35.42 45.70 -21.82
CA GLU A 122 34.82 46.13 -23.08
C GLU A 122 34.72 45.26 -24.33
N ALA A 123 35.51 44.26 -24.59
CA ALA A 123 35.60 43.90 -26.02
C ALA A 123 34.94 42.59 -26.49
N ASN A 124 34.57 41.61 -25.65
CA ASN A 124 34.10 40.33 -26.22
C ASN A 124 33.20 39.46 -25.35
N ASN A 125 32.18 40.04 -24.75
CA ASN A 125 31.32 39.28 -23.85
C ASN A 125 29.87 39.01 -24.42
N GLN A 126 29.80 38.81 -25.73
CA GLN A 126 28.50 38.51 -26.38
C GLN A 126 27.83 37.27 -25.78
N THR A 127 28.60 36.25 -25.41
CA THR A 127 28.11 35.04 -24.74
C THR A 127 27.52 35.35 -23.36
N ALA A 128 28.20 36.21 -22.57
CA ALA A 128 27.71 36.61 -21.26
C ALA A 128 26.46 37.49 -21.35
N ILE A 129 26.38 38.37 -22.33
CA ILE A 129 25.20 39.22 -22.60
C ILE A 129 24.00 38.32 -23.00
N LEU A 130 24.21 37.37 -23.90
CA LEU A 130 23.15 36.41 -24.31
C LEU A 130 22.73 35.54 -23.13
N GLY A 131 23.65 35.06 -22.33
CA GLY A 131 23.39 34.30 -21.12
C GLY A 131 22.57 35.08 -20.07
N ALA A 132 22.93 36.36 -19.83
CA ALA A 132 22.18 37.24 -18.93
C ALA A 132 20.74 37.48 -19.42
N ARG A 133 20.55 37.77 -20.72
CA ARG A 133 19.23 37.96 -21.33
C ARG A 133 18.39 36.70 -21.27
N SER A 134 18.97 35.55 -21.57
CA SER A 134 18.29 34.25 -21.48
C SER A 134 17.85 33.94 -20.05
N SER A 135 18.73 34.18 -19.07
CA SER A 135 18.40 33.97 -17.64
C SER A 135 17.29 34.90 -17.17
N GLN A 136 17.33 36.19 -17.55
CA GLN A 136 16.30 37.17 -17.20
C GLN A 136 14.95 36.83 -17.89
N SER A 137 14.98 36.36 -19.13
CA SER A 137 13.77 35.88 -19.83
C SER A 137 13.17 34.66 -19.13
N ASN A 138 13.98 33.71 -18.72
CA ASN A 138 13.55 32.53 -17.97
C ASN A 138 12.99 32.91 -16.58
N GLU A 139 13.60 33.86 -15.89
CA GLU A 139 13.13 34.38 -14.63
C GLU A 139 11.72 34.97 -14.75
N THR A 140 11.52 35.87 -15.72
CA THR A 140 10.20 36.49 -15.99
C THR A 140 9.15 35.44 -16.38
N LYS A 141 9.54 34.46 -17.21
CA LYS A 141 8.65 33.36 -17.60
C LYS A 141 8.21 32.52 -16.40
N ASN A 142 9.16 32.13 -15.52
CA ASN A 142 8.86 31.35 -14.33
C ASN A 142 7.99 32.12 -13.33
N LEU A 143 8.21 33.42 -13.14
CA LEU A 143 7.31 34.27 -12.35
C LEU A 143 5.88 34.28 -12.90
N GLY A 144 5.70 34.39 -14.21
CA GLY A 144 4.38 34.31 -14.83
C GLY A 144 3.69 32.96 -14.62
N LEU A 145 4.45 31.86 -14.71
CA LEU A 145 3.93 30.52 -14.44
C LEU A 145 3.57 30.32 -12.96
N MET A 146 4.41 30.80 -12.04
CA MET A 146 4.13 30.79 -10.59
C MET A 146 2.84 31.54 -10.29
N SER A 147 2.68 32.76 -10.80
CA SER A 147 1.47 33.58 -10.62
C SER A 147 0.22 32.85 -11.15
N SER A 148 0.32 32.20 -12.32
CA SER A 148 -0.78 31.43 -12.89
C SER A 148 -1.18 30.25 -12.00
N SER A 149 -0.21 29.46 -11.50
CA SER A 149 -0.47 28.32 -10.65
C SER A 149 -1.00 28.74 -9.28
N LEU A 150 -0.46 29.81 -8.70
CA LEU A 150 -0.97 30.37 -7.44
C LEU A 150 -2.42 30.86 -7.57
N ASN A 151 -2.79 31.47 -8.69
CA ASN A 151 -4.19 31.85 -8.95
C ASN A 151 -5.13 30.63 -9.02
N LYS A 152 -4.68 29.54 -9.64
CA LYS A 152 -5.46 28.29 -9.68
C LYS A 152 -5.60 27.68 -8.28
N GLU A 153 -4.55 27.70 -7.50
CA GLU A 153 -4.55 27.24 -6.10
C GLU A 153 -5.57 28.01 -5.26
N VAL A 154 -5.50 29.35 -5.29
CA VAL A 154 -6.45 30.25 -4.61
C VAL A 154 -7.88 29.93 -5.02
N SER A 155 -8.11 29.79 -6.34
CA SER A 155 -9.45 29.47 -6.87
C SER A 155 -9.97 28.11 -6.39
N ALA A 156 -9.10 27.12 -6.32
CA ALA A 156 -9.45 25.77 -5.83
C ALA A 156 -9.78 25.78 -4.32
N LEU A 157 -9.10 26.63 -3.51
CA LEU A 157 -9.26 26.70 -2.07
C LEU A 157 -10.34 27.67 -1.60
N THR A 158 -10.82 28.58 -2.45
CA THR A 158 -11.89 29.53 -2.12
C THR A 158 -13.14 28.87 -1.49
N PRO A 159 -13.64 27.71 -1.93
CA PRO A 159 -14.80 27.04 -1.31
C PRO A 159 -14.52 26.59 0.13
N ILE A 160 -13.26 26.34 0.47
CA ILE A 160 -12.83 25.92 1.81
C ILE A 160 -12.61 27.13 2.71
N ILE A 161 -11.86 28.13 2.24
CA ILE A 161 -11.53 29.32 3.02
C ILE A 161 -12.78 30.20 3.22
N GLY A 162 -13.67 30.26 2.22
CA GLY A 162 -14.92 31.02 2.29
C GLY A 162 -14.79 32.51 1.94
N VAL A 163 -13.58 32.98 1.69
CA VAL A 163 -13.28 34.36 1.26
C VAL A 163 -12.28 34.33 0.11
N PRO A 164 -12.43 35.22 -0.90
CA PRO A 164 -11.43 35.33 -1.96
C PRO A 164 -10.11 35.84 -1.36
N VAL A 165 -9.02 35.13 -1.61
CA VAL A 165 -7.68 35.57 -1.26
C VAL A 165 -7.12 36.40 -2.41
N THR A 166 -6.78 37.65 -2.14
CA THR A 166 -6.11 38.53 -3.10
C THR A 166 -4.64 38.65 -2.72
N TYR A 167 -3.76 38.57 -3.71
CA TYR A 167 -2.35 38.80 -3.50
C TYR A 167 -1.81 39.75 -4.56
N ASN A 168 -0.80 40.52 -4.19
CA ASN A 168 -0.08 41.40 -5.08
C ASN A 168 1.42 41.27 -4.80
N SER A 169 2.04 40.28 -5.43
CA SER A 169 3.47 40.04 -5.31
C SER A 169 4.12 39.89 -6.68
N THR A 170 5.29 40.49 -6.83
CA THR A 170 6.20 40.39 -7.97
C THR A 170 7.44 39.56 -7.64
N SER A 171 7.54 39.08 -6.40
CA SER A 171 8.67 38.27 -5.90
C SER A 171 8.34 36.77 -5.95
N GLY A 172 9.23 35.99 -6.56
CA GLY A 172 9.08 34.53 -6.59
C GLY A 172 9.11 33.88 -5.20
N VAL A 173 9.91 34.43 -4.26
CA VAL A 173 9.95 33.96 -2.86
C VAL A 173 8.60 34.18 -2.19
N GLU A 174 8.06 35.40 -2.27
CA GLU A 174 6.76 35.70 -1.67
C GLU A 174 5.61 34.87 -2.26
N MET A 175 5.64 34.56 -3.57
CA MET A 175 4.64 33.70 -4.19
C MET A 175 4.72 32.26 -3.68
N ALA A 176 5.92 31.72 -3.48
CA ALA A 176 6.11 30.38 -2.93
C ALA A 176 5.67 30.29 -1.47
N ASP A 177 6.06 31.26 -0.65
CA ASP A 177 5.64 31.34 0.76
C ASP A 177 4.12 31.52 0.89
N MET A 178 3.52 32.30 -0.01
CA MET A 178 2.09 32.53 -0.02
C MET A 178 1.32 31.25 -0.43
N ALA A 179 1.77 30.50 -1.42
CA ALA A 179 1.18 29.22 -1.79
C ALA A 179 1.15 28.27 -0.58
N ALA A 180 2.28 28.04 0.06
CA ALA A 180 2.37 27.18 1.24
C ALA A 180 1.47 27.69 2.40
N SER A 181 1.40 28.98 2.61
CA SER A 181 0.56 29.60 3.66
C SER A 181 -0.92 29.44 3.39
N ILE A 182 -1.38 29.67 2.15
CA ILE A 182 -2.79 29.53 1.76
C ILE A 182 -3.22 28.07 1.86
N TYR A 183 -2.40 27.15 1.35
CA TYR A 183 -2.65 25.71 1.45
C TYR A 183 -2.73 25.25 2.91
N GLY A 184 -1.74 25.62 3.74
CA GLY A 184 -1.72 25.28 5.16
C GLY A 184 -2.94 25.83 5.94
N ASN A 185 -3.38 27.04 5.63
CA ASN A 185 -4.58 27.63 6.24
C ASN A 185 -5.86 26.89 5.81
N ALA A 186 -6.00 26.60 4.52
CA ALA A 186 -7.17 25.89 3.99
C ALA A 186 -7.28 24.47 4.57
N THR A 187 -6.18 23.72 4.67
CA THR A 187 -6.14 22.38 5.27
C THR A 187 -6.50 22.43 6.76
N SER A 188 -6.02 23.43 7.49
CA SER A 188 -6.39 23.65 8.90
C SER A 188 -7.88 23.95 9.09
N ILE A 189 -8.47 24.79 8.25
CA ILE A 189 -9.91 25.10 8.25
C ILE A 189 -10.71 23.83 7.93
N TYR A 190 -10.31 23.08 6.90
CA TYR A 190 -10.97 21.85 6.53
C TYR A 190 -10.94 20.82 7.65
N LYS A 191 -9.76 20.57 8.23
CA LYS A 191 -9.60 19.69 9.39
C LYS A 191 -10.53 20.07 10.53
N SER A 192 -10.55 21.37 10.90
CA SER A 192 -11.41 21.87 11.98
C SER A 192 -12.89 21.63 11.70
N ARG A 193 -13.35 21.83 10.45
CA ARG A 193 -14.72 21.55 10.03
C ARG A 193 -15.07 20.07 10.12
N VAL A 194 -14.18 19.20 9.63
CA VAL A 194 -14.37 17.75 9.67
C VAL A 194 -14.47 17.27 11.12
N ILE A 195 -13.52 17.68 11.97
CA ILE A 195 -13.53 17.30 13.40
C ILE A 195 -14.79 17.81 14.11
N SER A 196 -15.24 19.03 13.83
CA SER A 196 -16.47 19.58 14.41
C SER A 196 -17.71 18.78 13.97
N LYS A 197 -17.81 18.42 12.69
CA LYS A 197 -18.88 17.56 12.18
C LYS A 197 -18.86 16.18 12.83
N LEU A 198 -17.71 15.55 12.96
CA LEU A 198 -17.59 14.24 13.61
C LEU A 198 -17.98 14.32 15.09
N LYS A 199 -17.57 15.38 15.79
CA LYS A 199 -17.88 15.60 17.20
C LYS A 199 -19.38 15.78 17.47
N SER A 200 -20.13 16.29 16.48
CA SER A 200 -21.60 16.40 16.58
C SER A 200 -22.33 15.05 16.47
N ILE A 201 -21.69 14.03 15.88
CA ILE A 201 -22.24 12.68 15.72
C ILE A 201 -21.77 11.76 16.83
N ILE A 202 -20.48 11.73 17.09
CA ILE A 202 -19.82 10.85 18.06
C ILE A 202 -19.06 11.73 19.05
N PRO A 203 -19.43 11.75 20.34
CA PRO A 203 -18.64 12.49 21.34
C PRO A 203 -17.31 11.79 21.57
N PHE A 204 -16.21 12.51 21.41
CA PHE A 204 -14.85 12.04 21.68
C PHE A 204 -13.99 13.15 22.27
N THR A 205 -12.96 12.78 23.01
CA THR A 205 -11.98 13.70 23.61
C THR A 205 -10.65 13.67 22.90
N THR A 206 -10.25 12.49 22.42
CA THR A 206 -8.98 12.28 21.74
C THR A 206 -9.19 11.74 20.33
N TYR A 207 -8.37 12.21 19.40
CA TYR A 207 -8.38 11.73 18.03
C TYR A 207 -6.97 11.77 17.42
N SER A 208 -6.72 10.90 16.47
CA SER A 208 -5.59 10.97 15.54
C SER A 208 -6.11 11.36 14.17
N TYR A 209 -5.41 12.24 13.48
CA TYR A 209 -5.77 12.73 12.15
C TYR A 209 -4.59 12.54 11.22
N ASN A 210 -4.72 11.63 10.26
CA ASN A 210 -3.72 11.33 9.26
C ASN A 210 -4.28 11.65 7.87
N GLU A 211 -3.61 12.51 7.15
CA GLU A 211 -3.97 12.90 5.80
C GLU A 211 -2.97 12.30 4.80
N GLU A 212 -3.50 11.61 3.81
CA GLU A 212 -2.72 10.96 2.77
C GLU A 212 -3.06 11.58 1.41
N ALA A 213 -2.04 12.06 0.71
CA ALA A 213 -2.25 12.64 -0.61
C ALA A 213 -2.65 11.57 -1.62
N ALA A 214 -3.74 11.78 -2.35
CA ALA A 214 -4.25 10.85 -3.37
C ALA A 214 -3.22 10.49 -4.44
N GLN A 215 -2.32 11.42 -4.78
CA GLN A 215 -1.24 11.20 -5.73
C GLN A 215 -0.22 10.17 -5.23
N VAL A 216 0.05 10.18 -3.92
CA VAL A 216 0.95 9.22 -3.26
C VAL A 216 0.36 7.82 -3.33
N GLY A 217 -0.95 7.67 -3.04
CA GLY A 217 -1.65 6.39 -3.13
C GLY A 217 -1.64 5.80 -4.54
N GLN A 218 -1.93 6.59 -5.57
CA GLN A 218 -1.91 6.13 -6.98
C GLN A 218 -0.50 5.72 -7.42
N PHE A 219 0.53 6.46 -7.00
CA PHE A 219 1.92 6.09 -7.23
C PHE A 219 2.25 4.73 -6.60
N PHE A 220 1.86 4.51 -5.34
CA PHE A 220 2.07 3.25 -4.65
C PHE A 220 1.33 2.08 -5.30
N LEU A 221 0.08 2.26 -5.75
CA LEU A 221 -0.66 1.22 -6.47
C LEU A 221 0.05 0.78 -7.76
N GLY A 222 0.59 1.75 -8.51
CA GLY A 222 1.39 1.47 -9.72
C GLY A 222 2.67 0.69 -9.40
N GLN A 223 3.40 1.12 -8.38
CA GLN A 223 4.63 0.45 -7.91
C GLN A 223 4.34 -0.94 -7.35
N LEU A 224 3.27 -1.10 -6.57
CA LEU A 224 2.84 -2.37 -6.00
C LEU A 224 2.72 -3.47 -7.04
N ARG A 225 1.98 -3.20 -8.13
CA ARG A 225 1.81 -4.17 -9.22
C ARG A 225 3.17 -4.61 -9.77
N THR A 226 4.06 -3.67 -9.96
CA THR A 226 5.41 -3.94 -10.49
C THR A 226 6.24 -4.77 -9.51
N ILE A 227 6.22 -4.43 -8.21
CA ILE A 227 6.95 -5.15 -7.17
C ILE A 227 6.46 -6.60 -7.05
N ILE A 228 5.14 -6.81 -7.04
CA ILE A 228 4.56 -8.16 -6.95
C ILE A 228 4.97 -9.00 -8.18
N ILE A 229 4.87 -8.45 -9.39
CA ILE A 229 5.29 -9.17 -10.60
C ILE A 229 6.77 -9.53 -10.55
N ILE A 230 7.63 -8.59 -10.19
CA ILE A 230 9.08 -8.83 -10.07
C ILE A 230 9.34 -9.90 -9.00
N ALA A 231 8.68 -9.83 -7.85
CA ALA A 231 8.81 -10.82 -6.78
C ALA A 231 8.46 -12.23 -7.27
N PHE A 232 7.32 -12.41 -7.94
CA PHE A 232 6.92 -13.70 -8.50
C PHE A 232 7.87 -14.21 -9.58
N VAL A 233 8.40 -13.35 -10.43
CA VAL A 233 9.39 -13.72 -11.45
C VAL A 233 10.68 -14.19 -10.81
N LEU A 234 11.22 -13.43 -9.85
CA LEU A 234 12.46 -13.78 -9.13
C LEU A 234 12.31 -15.09 -8.36
N VAL A 235 11.18 -15.27 -7.68
CA VAL A 235 10.83 -16.52 -7.00
C VAL A 235 10.76 -17.67 -7.99
N GLY A 236 10.06 -17.51 -9.11
CA GLY A 236 9.94 -18.53 -10.15
C GLY A 236 11.31 -18.97 -10.70
N ILE A 237 12.19 -18.01 -10.95
CA ILE A 237 13.58 -18.26 -11.39
C ILE A 237 14.35 -19.03 -10.31
N THR A 238 14.29 -18.58 -9.05
CA THR A 238 15.01 -19.20 -7.93
C THR A 238 14.55 -20.64 -7.72
N VAL A 239 13.25 -20.87 -7.69
CA VAL A 239 12.66 -22.20 -7.52
C VAL A 239 12.98 -23.10 -8.71
N PHE A 240 12.99 -22.56 -9.95
CA PHE A 240 13.42 -23.30 -11.13
C PHE A 240 14.89 -23.72 -11.07
N ILE A 241 15.78 -22.86 -10.61
CA ILE A 241 17.20 -23.19 -10.41
C ILE A 241 17.37 -24.32 -9.39
N ILE A 242 16.57 -24.29 -8.29
CA ILE A 242 16.61 -25.32 -7.25
C ILE A 242 16.14 -26.66 -7.76
N PHE A 243 15.02 -26.74 -8.47
CA PHE A 243 14.42 -28.01 -8.89
C PHE A 243 14.90 -28.51 -10.25
N ARG A 244 15.36 -27.62 -11.10
CA ARG A 244 15.74 -27.91 -12.51
C ARG A 244 14.65 -28.69 -13.24
N SER A 245 13.40 -28.46 -12.89
CA SER A 245 12.22 -29.10 -13.45
C SER A 245 11.03 -28.13 -13.41
N PRO A 246 10.33 -27.91 -14.55
CA PRO A 246 9.28 -26.91 -14.63
C PRO A 246 8.07 -27.25 -13.76
N ILE A 247 7.70 -28.54 -13.66
CA ILE A 247 6.46 -28.94 -12.98
C ILE A 247 6.48 -28.63 -11.49
N PRO A 248 7.49 -29.02 -10.69
CA PRO A 248 7.56 -28.62 -9.28
C PRO A 248 7.70 -27.11 -9.10
N SER A 249 8.42 -26.44 -10.00
CA SER A 249 8.62 -24.99 -9.90
C SER A 249 7.30 -24.22 -10.10
N ILE A 250 6.51 -24.60 -11.09
CA ILE A 250 5.19 -24.01 -11.31
C ILE A 250 4.25 -24.32 -10.12
N ALA A 251 4.32 -25.54 -9.56
CA ALA A 251 3.49 -25.92 -8.42
C ALA A 251 3.74 -25.00 -7.20
N VAL A 252 5.01 -24.75 -6.87
CA VAL A 252 5.38 -23.86 -5.75
C VAL A 252 4.91 -22.43 -6.01
N VAL A 253 5.15 -21.86 -7.18
CA VAL A 253 4.71 -20.50 -7.52
C VAL A 253 3.19 -20.39 -7.49
N PHE A 254 2.48 -21.42 -7.97
CA PHE A 254 1.02 -21.47 -7.95
C PHE A 254 0.48 -21.60 -6.51
N GLY A 255 1.14 -22.38 -5.64
CA GLY A 255 0.82 -22.46 -4.21
C GLY A 255 0.87 -21.09 -3.55
N ALA A 256 2.00 -20.40 -3.68
CA ALA A 256 2.19 -19.07 -3.13
C ALA A 256 1.19 -18.01 -3.68
N ALA A 257 0.82 -18.12 -4.96
CA ALA A 257 -0.21 -17.25 -5.54
C ALA A 257 -1.59 -17.52 -4.91
N ASN A 258 -1.93 -18.79 -4.67
CA ASN A 258 -3.17 -19.18 -4.00
C ASN A 258 -3.25 -18.60 -2.57
N ASP A 259 -2.16 -18.67 -1.82
CA ASP A 259 -2.12 -18.13 -0.44
C ASP A 259 -2.40 -16.63 -0.42
N ILE A 260 -1.81 -15.88 -1.34
CA ILE A 260 -2.08 -14.44 -1.49
C ILE A 260 -3.56 -14.19 -1.84
N ILE A 261 -4.13 -14.93 -2.79
CA ILE A 261 -5.53 -14.76 -3.19
C ILE A 261 -6.47 -15.09 -2.03
N ILE A 262 -6.18 -16.17 -1.29
CA ILE A 262 -7.00 -16.56 -0.14
C ILE A 262 -6.86 -15.53 0.99
N ALA A 263 -5.65 -15.01 1.26
CA ALA A 263 -5.43 -13.96 2.24
C ALA A 263 -6.21 -12.68 1.89
N LEU A 264 -6.15 -12.24 0.64
CA LEU A 264 -6.91 -11.09 0.16
C LEU A 264 -8.42 -11.32 0.28
N GLY A 265 -8.91 -12.50 -0.13
CA GLY A 265 -10.33 -12.85 0.02
C GLY A 265 -10.78 -12.83 1.48
N ALA A 266 -9.95 -13.32 2.41
CA ALA A 266 -10.22 -13.26 3.84
C ALA A 266 -10.26 -11.83 4.37
N MET A 267 -9.33 -10.95 3.94
CA MET A 267 -9.40 -9.52 4.29
C MET A 267 -10.74 -8.91 3.86
N GLY A 268 -11.19 -9.19 2.63
CA GLY A 268 -12.50 -8.72 2.15
C GLY A 268 -13.68 -9.30 2.93
N ALA A 269 -13.59 -10.56 3.39
CA ALA A 269 -14.63 -11.21 4.18
C ALA A 269 -14.73 -10.65 5.61
N PHE A 270 -13.58 -10.33 6.22
CA PHE A 270 -13.50 -9.82 7.60
C PHE A 270 -13.45 -8.29 7.69
N GLY A 271 -13.53 -7.58 6.55
CA GLY A 271 -13.53 -6.12 6.51
C GLY A 271 -12.21 -5.47 6.94
N ILE A 272 -11.08 -6.17 6.78
CA ILE A 272 -9.76 -5.60 7.05
C ILE A 272 -9.34 -4.81 5.80
N PRO A 273 -9.00 -3.52 5.92
CA PRO A 273 -8.63 -2.71 4.77
C PRO A 273 -7.28 -3.14 4.19
N LEU A 274 -7.12 -2.95 2.89
CA LEU A 274 -5.86 -3.12 2.19
C LEU A 274 -5.17 -1.77 2.07
N GLY A 275 -4.05 -1.62 2.77
CA GLY A 275 -3.20 -0.43 2.75
C GLY A 275 -1.78 -0.72 2.28
N VAL A 276 -0.92 0.30 2.29
CA VAL A 276 0.51 0.15 1.98
C VAL A 276 1.18 -0.84 2.95
N ALA A 277 0.76 -0.85 4.21
CA ALA A 277 1.27 -1.78 5.22
C ALA A 277 0.95 -3.25 4.89
N SER A 278 -0.25 -3.52 4.36
CA SER A 278 -0.68 -4.85 3.93
C SER A 278 0.22 -5.45 2.86
N ILE A 279 0.82 -4.60 2.01
CA ILE A 279 1.75 -5.01 0.96
C ILE A 279 2.99 -5.68 1.57
N GLY A 280 3.54 -5.07 2.64
CA GLY A 280 4.63 -5.68 3.39
C GLY A 280 4.24 -7.05 3.94
N GLY A 281 3.01 -7.18 4.47
CA GLY A 281 2.44 -8.45 4.91
C GLY A 281 2.32 -9.49 3.80
N LEU A 282 1.88 -9.09 2.60
CA LEU A 282 1.78 -9.98 1.42
C LEU A 282 3.16 -10.48 0.95
N LEU A 283 4.16 -9.59 0.90
CA LEU A 283 5.52 -9.99 0.52
C LEU A 283 6.16 -10.94 1.56
N MET A 284 5.89 -10.70 2.83
CA MET A 284 6.33 -11.58 3.90
C MET A 284 5.64 -12.94 3.83
N LEU A 285 4.32 -12.98 3.58
CA LEU A 285 3.56 -14.20 3.34
C LEU A 285 4.13 -14.99 2.17
N LEU A 286 4.47 -14.31 1.06
CA LEU A 286 5.10 -14.94 -0.10
C LEU A 286 6.39 -15.67 0.30
N GLY A 287 7.23 -15.07 1.14
CA GLY A 287 8.45 -15.70 1.64
C GLY A 287 8.17 -16.95 2.46
N TYR A 288 7.25 -16.87 3.43
CA TYR A 288 6.89 -18.01 4.28
C TYR A 288 6.28 -19.17 3.49
N SER A 289 5.35 -18.89 2.59
CA SER A 289 4.69 -19.91 1.76
C SER A 289 5.69 -20.64 0.87
N ILE A 290 6.62 -19.90 0.26
CA ILE A 290 7.65 -20.52 -0.59
C ILE A 290 8.59 -21.40 0.22
N ASP A 291 8.97 -21.01 1.43
CA ASP A 291 9.85 -21.80 2.27
C ASP A 291 9.24 -23.16 2.63
N THR A 292 7.96 -23.22 2.97
CA THR A 292 7.25 -24.46 3.28
C THR A 292 7.04 -25.33 2.03
N ASP A 293 6.69 -24.73 0.91
CA ASP A 293 6.51 -25.40 -0.38
C ASP A 293 7.83 -25.98 -0.92
N VAL A 294 8.92 -25.20 -0.87
CA VAL A 294 10.26 -25.64 -1.30
C VAL A 294 10.76 -26.74 -0.39
N LEU A 295 10.58 -26.62 0.93
CA LEU A 295 10.95 -27.66 1.90
C LEU A 295 10.27 -28.99 1.57
N SER A 296 8.94 -28.95 1.34
CA SER A 296 8.16 -30.13 0.96
C SER A 296 8.65 -30.73 -0.35
N ALA A 297 8.81 -29.92 -1.38
CA ALA A 297 9.22 -30.36 -2.71
C ALA A 297 10.65 -30.96 -2.71
N VAL A 298 11.60 -30.32 -2.04
CA VAL A 298 13.00 -30.82 -1.95
C VAL A 298 13.07 -32.16 -1.23
N ARG A 299 12.38 -32.31 -0.10
CA ARG A 299 12.40 -33.57 0.66
C ARG A 299 11.74 -34.71 -0.12
N ILE A 300 10.61 -34.46 -0.79
CA ILE A 300 9.91 -35.47 -1.57
C ILE A 300 10.69 -35.88 -2.83
N LEU A 301 11.28 -34.92 -3.55
CA LEU A 301 11.89 -35.17 -4.87
C LEU A 301 13.34 -35.61 -4.78
N LYS A 302 14.15 -35.05 -3.87
CA LYS A 302 15.61 -35.24 -3.85
C LYS A 302 16.10 -36.27 -2.85
N ARG A 303 15.38 -36.50 -1.75
CA ARG A 303 15.76 -37.56 -0.79
C ARG A 303 15.38 -38.93 -1.31
N THR A 304 16.10 -39.97 -0.84
CA THR A 304 15.92 -41.39 -1.26
C THR A 304 15.89 -42.36 -0.09
N ASP A 305 15.96 -41.84 1.14
CA ASP A 305 16.07 -42.60 2.39
C ASP A 305 14.78 -43.35 2.79
N GLU A 306 13.61 -42.86 2.34
CA GLU A 306 12.30 -43.41 2.69
C GLU A 306 11.34 -43.37 1.48
N THR A 307 10.14 -43.91 1.68
CA THR A 307 9.08 -43.79 0.66
C THR A 307 8.68 -42.31 0.48
N PRO A 308 8.26 -41.86 -0.73
CA PRO A 308 7.84 -40.47 -0.92
C PRO A 308 6.73 -40.01 0.04
N GLN A 309 5.82 -40.92 0.42
CA GLN A 309 4.73 -40.65 1.36
C GLN A 309 5.24 -40.47 2.79
N ALA A 310 6.21 -41.27 3.23
CA ALA A 310 6.84 -41.13 4.55
C ALA A 310 7.59 -39.82 4.65
N ARG A 311 8.31 -39.44 3.59
CA ARG A 311 9.00 -38.15 3.51
C ARG A 311 8.04 -36.96 3.54
N ALA A 312 6.90 -37.06 2.83
CA ALA A 312 5.87 -36.04 2.89
C ALA A 312 5.32 -35.85 4.29
N MET A 313 5.04 -36.98 5.00
CA MET A 313 4.54 -36.93 6.38
C MET A 313 5.58 -36.40 7.37
N SER A 314 6.84 -36.75 7.23
CA SER A 314 7.94 -36.22 8.04
C SER A 314 8.10 -34.73 7.81
N THR A 315 7.99 -34.27 6.55
CA THR A 315 8.05 -32.85 6.21
C THR A 315 6.86 -32.08 6.74
N PHE A 316 5.66 -32.64 6.64
CA PHE A 316 4.44 -32.05 7.21
C PHE A 316 4.61 -31.73 8.69
N LYS A 317 5.14 -32.67 9.49
CA LYS A 317 5.36 -32.42 10.92
C LYS A 317 6.28 -31.24 11.17
N THR A 318 7.39 -31.15 10.44
CA THR A 318 8.35 -30.03 10.59
C THR A 318 7.75 -28.71 10.12
N GLY A 319 7.21 -28.69 8.91
CA GLY A 319 6.69 -27.48 8.31
C GLY A 319 5.43 -26.97 9.01
N ALA A 320 4.50 -27.87 9.37
CA ALA A 320 3.30 -27.50 10.12
C ALA A 320 3.66 -26.85 11.49
N THR A 321 4.70 -27.36 12.18
CA THR A 321 5.17 -26.75 13.42
C THR A 321 5.69 -25.32 13.18
N MET A 322 6.43 -25.10 12.09
CA MET A 322 6.92 -23.76 11.71
C MET A 322 5.74 -22.82 11.39
N THR A 323 4.79 -23.24 10.56
CA THR A 323 3.63 -22.43 10.19
C THR A 323 2.74 -22.14 11.41
N VAL A 324 2.51 -23.14 12.30
CA VAL A 324 1.72 -22.92 13.53
C VAL A 324 2.41 -21.92 14.47
N ALA A 325 3.72 -21.97 14.62
CA ALA A 325 4.46 -20.99 15.42
C ALA A 325 4.32 -19.58 14.85
N ALA A 326 4.39 -19.44 13.51
CA ALA A 326 4.17 -18.17 12.83
C ALA A 326 2.71 -17.68 13.01
N VAL A 327 1.72 -18.56 12.85
CA VAL A 327 0.30 -18.25 13.08
C VAL A 327 0.07 -17.73 14.49
N ILE A 328 0.63 -18.38 15.51
CA ILE A 328 0.52 -17.93 16.92
C ILE A 328 1.16 -16.54 17.10
N SER A 329 2.31 -16.29 16.48
CA SER A 329 3.01 -15.00 16.55
C SER A 329 2.18 -13.89 15.93
N PHE A 330 1.64 -14.11 14.71
CA PHE A 330 0.81 -13.11 14.04
C PHE A 330 -0.58 -12.95 14.66
N LEU A 331 -1.15 -14.02 15.21
CA LEU A 331 -2.38 -13.93 16.02
C LEU A 331 -2.16 -13.05 17.25
N THR A 332 -1.04 -13.24 17.95
CA THR A 332 -0.68 -12.40 19.10
C THR A 332 -0.52 -10.94 18.69
N LEU A 333 0.21 -10.68 17.60
CA LEU A 333 0.36 -9.33 17.05
C LEU A 333 -1.01 -8.73 16.68
N PHE A 334 -1.86 -9.50 16.01
CA PHE A 334 -3.21 -9.06 15.62
C PHE A 334 -4.06 -8.69 16.84
N ILE A 335 -4.08 -9.54 17.86
CA ILE A 335 -4.84 -9.29 19.11
C ILE A 335 -4.32 -8.04 19.81
N VAL A 336 -3.00 -7.91 19.98
CA VAL A 336 -2.41 -6.72 20.62
C VAL A 336 -2.69 -5.47 19.82
N ALA A 337 -2.49 -5.49 18.50
CA ALA A 337 -2.77 -4.37 17.61
C ALA A 337 -4.25 -3.97 17.63
N TYR A 338 -5.15 -4.96 17.73
CA TYR A 338 -6.60 -4.73 17.83
C TYR A 338 -6.98 -4.07 19.17
N ILE A 339 -6.38 -4.50 20.28
CA ILE A 339 -6.66 -3.95 21.63
C ILE A 339 -6.08 -2.53 21.77
N VAL A 340 -4.83 -2.32 21.31
CA VAL A 340 -4.14 -1.02 21.41
C VAL A 340 -4.60 -0.08 20.30
N PHE A 341 -5.29 -0.61 19.29
CA PHE A 341 -5.78 0.10 18.13
C PHE A 341 -4.63 0.74 17.29
N ILE A 342 -3.84 -0.13 16.65
CA ILE A 342 -2.80 0.29 15.69
C ILE A 342 -3.14 -0.31 14.32
N PRO A 343 -3.85 0.44 13.43
CA PRO A 343 -4.37 -0.08 12.15
C PRO A 343 -3.31 -0.71 11.28
N THR A 344 -2.14 -0.08 11.16
CA THR A 344 -1.00 -0.58 10.39
C THR A 344 -0.62 -2.03 10.78
N TYR A 345 -0.57 -2.33 12.08
CA TYR A 345 -0.27 -3.69 12.54
C TYR A 345 -1.46 -4.64 12.41
N ILE A 346 -2.69 -4.15 12.48
CA ILE A 346 -3.90 -4.95 12.20
C ILE A 346 -3.87 -5.42 10.74
N GLU A 347 -3.52 -4.54 9.80
CA GLU A 347 -3.39 -4.87 8.39
C GLU A 347 -2.29 -5.90 8.13
N ILE A 348 -1.07 -5.65 8.61
CA ILE A 348 0.08 -6.55 8.42
C ILE A 348 -0.23 -7.92 9.03
N ALA A 349 -0.68 -7.93 10.28
CA ALA A 349 -0.94 -9.17 11.00
C ALA A 349 -2.16 -9.92 10.41
N GLY A 350 -3.19 -9.21 9.95
CA GLY A 350 -4.35 -9.80 9.30
C GLY A 350 -3.99 -10.54 8.02
N VAL A 351 -3.26 -9.89 7.12
CA VAL A 351 -2.78 -10.52 5.88
C VAL A 351 -1.94 -11.76 6.18
N ALA A 352 -0.94 -11.61 7.07
CA ALA A 352 -0.05 -12.70 7.41
C ALA A 352 -0.78 -13.86 8.08
N LEU A 353 -1.68 -13.58 9.02
CA LEU A 353 -2.45 -14.59 9.74
C LEU A 353 -3.33 -15.41 8.79
N PHE A 354 -4.14 -14.74 7.97
CA PHE A 354 -5.03 -15.42 7.03
C PHE A 354 -4.25 -16.17 5.95
N GLY A 355 -3.16 -15.61 5.46
CA GLY A 355 -2.32 -16.26 4.48
C GLY A 355 -1.60 -17.49 5.03
N LEU A 356 -1.08 -17.43 6.26
CA LEU A 356 -0.45 -18.59 6.91
C LEU A 356 -1.45 -19.70 7.23
N ILE A 357 -2.69 -19.34 7.60
CA ILE A 357 -3.76 -20.34 7.76
C ILE A 357 -4.10 -20.99 6.40
N ALA A 358 -4.13 -20.21 5.34
CA ALA A 358 -4.31 -20.71 3.98
C ALA A 358 -3.16 -21.63 3.57
N ASP A 359 -1.89 -21.24 3.84
CA ASP A 359 -0.69 -22.02 3.53
C ASP A 359 -0.73 -23.44 4.13
N ILE A 360 -1.30 -23.61 5.31
CA ILE A 360 -1.49 -24.96 5.89
C ILE A 360 -2.33 -25.86 4.94
N ALA A 361 -3.36 -25.30 4.35
CA ALA A 361 -4.22 -26.07 3.42
C ALA A 361 -3.59 -26.19 2.03
N THR A 362 -3.07 -25.10 1.49
CA THR A 362 -2.53 -25.06 0.11
C THR A 362 -1.25 -25.85 -0.02
N THR A 363 -0.32 -25.73 0.92
CA THR A 363 0.95 -26.49 0.93
C THR A 363 0.72 -27.96 1.22
N TRP A 364 0.00 -28.33 2.30
CA TRP A 364 -0.06 -29.72 2.73
C TRP A 364 -1.15 -30.54 2.06
N LEU A 365 -2.29 -29.96 1.73
CA LEU A 365 -3.37 -30.66 1.05
C LEU A 365 -3.35 -30.43 -0.47
N GLY A 366 -2.72 -29.36 -0.94
CA GLY A 366 -2.59 -29.02 -2.35
C GLY A 366 -1.24 -29.42 -2.93
N ASN A 367 -0.24 -28.57 -2.72
CA ASN A 367 1.07 -28.63 -3.37
C ASN A 367 1.84 -29.92 -3.07
N THR A 368 1.88 -30.36 -1.80
CA THR A 368 2.53 -31.62 -1.39
C THR A 368 1.92 -32.83 -2.10
N VAL A 369 0.59 -32.89 -2.22
CA VAL A 369 -0.10 -33.99 -2.90
C VAL A 369 0.21 -33.98 -4.39
N PHE A 370 0.25 -32.80 -5.02
CA PHE A 370 0.60 -32.64 -6.42
C PHE A 370 2.05 -33.11 -6.70
N ILE A 371 3.01 -32.72 -5.84
CA ILE A 371 4.40 -33.11 -5.93
C ILE A 371 4.59 -34.62 -5.72
N LEU A 372 3.85 -35.22 -4.77
CA LEU A 372 3.81 -36.69 -4.58
C LEU A 372 3.35 -37.39 -5.82
N TRP A 373 2.25 -36.95 -6.42
CA TRP A 373 1.70 -37.52 -7.64
C TRP A 373 2.69 -37.42 -8.81
N TYR A 374 3.34 -36.28 -8.97
CA TYR A 374 4.41 -36.08 -9.95
C TYR A 374 5.57 -37.05 -9.73
N LYS A 375 6.05 -37.21 -8.50
CA LYS A 375 7.14 -38.14 -8.15
C LYS A 375 6.78 -39.57 -8.45
N GLN A 376 5.63 -40.04 -8.02
CA GLN A 376 5.12 -41.40 -8.30
C GLN A 376 5.01 -41.69 -9.80
N ARG A 377 4.55 -40.71 -10.59
CA ARG A 377 4.43 -40.88 -12.05
C ARG A 377 5.79 -40.93 -12.72
N LYS A 378 6.75 -40.19 -12.22
CA LYS A 378 8.15 -40.20 -12.71
C LYS A 378 8.85 -41.53 -12.40
N ASP A 379 8.65 -42.07 -11.20
CA ASP A 379 9.25 -43.32 -10.77
C ASP A 379 8.65 -44.56 -11.51
N ARG A 380 7.39 -44.50 -11.93
CA ARG A 380 6.75 -45.56 -12.77
C ARG A 380 7.25 -45.57 -14.23
N ARG A 381 7.86 -44.48 -14.69
CA ARG A 381 8.36 -44.37 -16.07
C ARG A 381 9.85 -44.72 -16.20
N ARG A 382 10.52 -44.92 -15.05
CA ARG A 382 11.89 -45.43 -14.96
C ARG A 382 11.87 -46.93 -14.69
#